data_624426bc6accf4fe1d98c29f09b3e42f
#
_entry.id   624426bc6accf4fe1d98c29f09b3e42f
#
_cell.length_a   1.000
_cell.length_b   1.000
_cell.length_c   1.000
_cell.angle_alpha   90.00
_cell.angle_beta   90.00
_cell.angle_gamma   90.00
#
_symmetry.space_group_name_H-M   'P 1'
#
loop_
_entity.id
_entity.type
_entity.pdbx_description
1 polymer ?
#
loop_
_entity_poly.entity_id
_entity_poly.type
_entity_poly.pdbx_seq_one_letter_code
_entity_poly.pdbx_strand_id
1 'polypeptide(L)'
;MRAFRRTGFEAETLAFFLCTMGLAVVSSSAPESLIKELLAIVAGVCVFLVVCWSLRDLERAKTVRYLAAVAGIGLLAFNLLFGVEKFGARNWIQLGGVSFQPSEFVKVCFIYVGASTLSRLMAKRNIVLFIAYSAVICACLALMKDFGTAIIFFVAFLVIAFLRSGNFATIALAIAATGFAGVLVLRFLPYARNRFEAWGHVCLLYTSPSP
;
A
#
# COMPACT_ATOMS: atom_id res chain seq x y z
N MET A 1 -14.82 -28.11 7.42
CA MET A 1 -13.37 -27.84 7.42
C MET A 1 -12.65 -28.08 6.08
N ARG A 2 -13.28 -27.89 4.90
CA ARG A 2 -12.62 -27.98 3.58
C ARG A 2 -12.31 -26.61 2.95
N ALA A 3 -12.33 -25.55 3.75
CA ALA A 3 -12.23 -24.18 3.21
C ALA A 3 -10.78 -23.76 2.90
N PHE A 4 -9.80 -24.25 3.60
CA PHE A 4 -8.40 -23.89 3.44
C PHE A 4 -7.55 -25.12 3.16
N ARG A 5 -7.37 -25.46 1.87
CA ARG A 5 -6.33 -26.40 1.42
C ARG A 5 -4.95 -25.72 1.36
N ARG A 6 -4.59 -24.97 2.39
CA ARG A 6 -3.25 -24.41 2.54
C ARG A 6 -2.49 -25.23 3.57
N THR A 7 -1.27 -25.58 3.25
CA THR A 7 -0.35 -26.33 4.11
C THR A 7 0.61 -25.43 4.89
N GLY A 8 0.65 -24.12 4.60
CA GLY A 8 1.49 -23.14 5.29
C GLY A 8 0.66 -21.95 5.78
N PHE A 9 0.77 -21.64 7.08
CA PHE A 9 0.14 -20.49 7.73
C PHE A 9 1.19 -19.54 8.32
N GLU A 10 2.40 -19.54 7.74
CA GLU A 10 3.54 -18.78 8.28
C GLU A 10 3.27 -17.28 8.26
N ALA A 11 2.69 -16.76 7.16
CA ALA A 11 2.39 -15.34 7.03
C ALA A 11 1.30 -14.89 8.00
N GLU A 12 0.24 -15.70 8.16
CA GLU A 12 -0.85 -15.44 9.10
C GLU A 12 -0.34 -15.50 10.55
N THR A 13 0.50 -16.50 10.87
CA THR A 13 1.10 -16.64 12.21
C THR A 13 1.98 -15.43 12.54
N LEU A 14 2.82 -14.98 11.59
CA LEU A 14 3.66 -13.81 11.76
C LEU A 14 2.82 -12.54 11.94
N ALA A 15 1.75 -12.39 11.15
CA ALA A 15 0.85 -11.25 11.26
C ALA A 15 0.18 -11.20 12.65
N PHE A 16 -0.35 -12.30 13.14
CA PHE A 16 -0.96 -12.37 14.47
C PHE A 16 0.06 -12.13 15.59
N PHE A 17 1.28 -12.64 15.44
CA PHE A 17 2.36 -12.37 16.38
C PHE A 17 2.68 -10.88 16.47
N LEU A 18 2.82 -10.21 15.31
CA LEU A 18 3.05 -8.77 15.26
C LEU A 18 1.88 -7.96 15.82
N CYS A 19 0.63 -8.36 15.56
CA CYS A 19 -0.55 -7.76 16.16
C CYS A 19 -0.54 -7.88 17.68
N THR A 20 -0.15 -9.05 18.20
CA THR A 20 -0.07 -9.28 19.66
C THR A 20 0.99 -8.39 20.30
N MET A 21 2.16 -8.27 19.68
CA MET A 21 3.21 -7.36 20.14
C MET A 21 2.75 -5.90 20.08
N GLY A 22 2.07 -5.49 18.99
CA GLY A 22 1.49 -4.16 18.87
C GLY A 22 0.50 -3.85 19.99
N LEU A 23 -0.42 -4.77 20.28
CA LEU A 23 -1.37 -4.61 21.41
C LEU A 23 -0.67 -4.51 22.75
N ALA A 24 0.39 -5.28 23.00
CA ALA A 24 1.17 -5.21 24.23
C ALA A 24 1.84 -3.83 24.41
N VAL A 25 2.39 -3.26 23.34
CA VAL A 25 2.98 -1.92 23.36
C VAL A 25 1.90 -0.85 23.57
N VAL A 26 0.78 -0.93 22.86
CA VAL A 26 -0.33 0.03 23.00
C VAL A 26 -0.94 -0.02 24.38
N SER A 27 -1.10 -1.21 24.97
CA SER A 27 -1.62 -1.36 26.34
C SER A 27 -0.74 -0.66 27.38
N SER A 28 0.56 -0.59 27.13
CA SER A 28 1.53 0.06 28.01
C SER A 28 1.65 1.57 27.78
N SER A 29 1.63 2.01 26.51
CA SER A 29 1.92 3.41 26.13
C SER A 29 0.67 4.29 25.96
N ALA A 30 -0.46 3.72 25.53
CA ALA A 30 -1.68 4.44 25.24
C ALA A 30 -2.94 3.57 25.47
N PRO A 31 -3.28 3.22 26.73
CA PRO A 31 -4.36 2.29 27.03
C PRO A 31 -5.73 2.74 26.51
N GLU A 32 -5.96 4.05 26.37
CA GLU A 32 -7.20 4.60 25.81
C GLU A 32 -7.41 4.24 24.32
N SER A 33 -6.33 3.89 23.62
CA SER A 33 -6.36 3.51 22.20
C SER A 33 -6.50 2.00 21.97
N LEU A 34 -6.43 1.19 23.04
CA LEU A 34 -6.41 -0.27 22.95
C LEU A 34 -7.64 -0.86 22.25
N ILE A 35 -8.82 -0.34 22.56
CA ILE A 35 -10.08 -0.79 21.94
C ILE A 35 -10.11 -0.45 20.46
N LYS A 36 -9.61 0.73 20.07
CA LYS A 36 -9.54 1.15 18.65
C LYS A 36 -8.59 0.24 17.87
N GLU A 37 -7.46 -0.09 18.45
CA GLU A 37 -6.46 -0.99 17.85
C GLU A 37 -7.01 -2.42 17.69
N LEU A 38 -7.67 -2.95 18.72
CA LEU A 38 -8.32 -4.25 18.66
C LEU A 38 -9.40 -4.30 17.56
N LEU A 39 -10.23 -3.27 17.46
CA LEU A 39 -11.25 -3.16 16.41
C LEU A 39 -10.61 -3.09 15.02
N ALA A 40 -9.49 -2.38 14.86
CA ALA A 40 -8.76 -2.32 13.60
C ALA A 40 -8.21 -3.70 13.20
N ILE A 41 -7.67 -4.48 14.14
CA ILE A 41 -7.20 -5.85 13.89
C ILE A 41 -8.36 -6.74 13.45
N VAL A 42 -9.48 -6.71 14.17
CA VAL A 42 -10.67 -7.49 13.80
C VAL A 42 -11.18 -7.11 12.41
N ALA A 43 -11.27 -5.81 12.13
CA ALA A 43 -11.66 -5.33 10.79
C ALA A 43 -10.67 -5.80 9.71
N GLY A 44 -9.37 -5.78 9.97
CA GLY A 44 -8.34 -6.30 9.07
C GLY A 44 -8.51 -7.79 8.77
N VAL A 45 -8.79 -8.60 9.79
CA VAL A 45 -9.08 -10.04 9.63
C VAL A 45 -10.35 -10.25 8.79
N CYS A 46 -11.40 -9.48 9.03
CA CYS A 46 -12.63 -9.55 8.22
C CYS A 46 -12.36 -9.23 6.75
N VAL A 47 -11.61 -8.16 6.46
CA VAL A 47 -11.21 -7.80 5.09
C VAL A 47 -10.38 -8.91 4.47
N PHE A 48 -9.41 -9.47 5.19
CA PHE A 48 -8.61 -10.60 4.73
C PHE A 48 -9.48 -11.80 4.33
N LEU A 49 -10.44 -12.19 5.16
CA LEU A 49 -11.34 -13.31 4.87
C LEU A 49 -12.22 -13.03 3.64
N VAL A 50 -12.75 -11.81 3.49
CA VAL A 50 -13.55 -11.39 2.33
C VAL A 50 -12.72 -11.44 1.06
N VAL A 51 -11.48 -10.93 1.09
CA VAL A 51 -10.56 -10.98 -0.06
C VAL A 51 -10.24 -12.42 -0.44
N CYS A 52 -9.89 -13.26 0.52
CA CYS A 52 -9.63 -14.68 0.29
C CYS A 52 -10.84 -15.41 -0.29
N TRP A 53 -12.03 -15.15 0.22
CA TRP A 53 -13.28 -15.73 -0.30
C TRP A 53 -13.57 -15.27 -1.73
N SER A 54 -13.37 -13.99 -2.02
CA SER A 54 -13.59 -13.41 -3.34
C SER A 54 -12.63 -13.97 -4.39
N LEU A 55 -11.35 -14.14 -4.05
CA LEU A 55 -10.33 -14.66 -4.97
C LEU A 55 -10.44 -16.14 -5.27
N ARG A 56 -11.23 -16.89 -4.49
CA ARG A 56 -11.46 -18.34 -4.73
C ARG A 56 -12.24 -18.62 -6.01
N ASP A 57 -13.08 -17.69 -6.45
CA ASP A 57 -13.89 -17.82 -7.63
C ASP A 57 -13.45 -16.83 -8.71
N LEU A 58 -13.04 -17.36 -9.86
CA LEU A 58 -12.51 -16.58 -10.96
C LEU A 58 -13.55 -15.62 -11.57
N GLU A 59 -14.82 -15.97 -11.55
CA GLU A 59 -15.88 -15.09 -12.08
C GLU A 59 -16.16 -13.91 -11.16
N ARG A 60 -16.21 -14.16 -9.85
CA ARG A 60 -16.28 -13.08 -8.83
C ARG A 60 -15.06 -12.18 -8.90
N ALA A 61 -13.88 -12.75 -8.98
CA ALA A 61 -12.63 -12.01 -9.07
C ALA A 61 -12.57 -11.06 -10.27
N LYS A 62 -13.22 -11.42 -11.40
CA LYS A 62 -13.31 -10.55 -12.57
C LYS A 62 -14.12 -9.28 -12.30
N THR A 63 -15.29 -9.44 -11.70
CA THR A 63 -16.21 -8.31 -11.44
C THR A 63 -15.65 -7.42 -10.33
N VAL A 64 -15.22 -8.04 -9.23
CA VAL A 64 -14.66 -7.32 -8.07
C VAL A 64 -13.36 -6.59 -8.42
N ARG A 65 -12.57 -7.09 -9.36
CA ARG A 65 -11.34 -6.43 -9.84
C ARG A 65 -11.59 -5.01 -10.33
N TYR A 66 -12.59 -4.81 -11.17
CA TYR A 66 -12.89 -3.47 -11.70
C TYR A 66 -13.43 -2.56 -10.60
N LEU A 67 -14.27 -3.10 -9.71
CA LEU A 67 -14.77 -2.37 -8.56
C LEU A 67 -13.60 -1.96 -7.63
N ALA A 68 -12.68 -2.88 -7.34
CA ALA A 68 -11.49 -2.60 -6.52
C ALA A 68 -10.57 -1.54 -7.16
N ALA A 69 -10.40 -1.61 -8.50
CA ALA A 69 -9.59 -0.62 -9.21
C ALA A 69 -10.21 0.78 -9.13
N VAL A 70 -11.51 0.89 -9.38
CA VAL A 70 -12.23 2.17 -9.29
C VAL A 70 -12.27 2.68 -7.85
N ALA A 71 -12.52 1.81 -6.88
CA ALA A 71 -12.51 2.17 -5.46
C ALA A 71 -11.12 2.67 -5.02
N GLY A 72 -10.04 2.02 -5.45
CA GLY A 72 -8.68 2.44 -5.14
C GLY A 72 -8.35 3.84 -5.69
N ILE A 73 -8.68 4.11 -6.96
CA ILE A 73 -8.48 5.43 -7.57
C ILE A 73 -9.39 6.47 -6.90
N GLY A 74 -10.66 6.12 -6.64
CA GLY A 74 -11.62 6.99 -5.97
C GLY A 74 -11.17 7.39 -4.56
N LEU A 75 -10.64 6.45 -3.78
CA LEU A 75 -10.10 6.72 -2.45
C LEU A 75 -8.89 7.65 -2.50
N LEU A 76 -7.98 7.47 -3.48
CA LEU A 76 -6.84 8.38 -3.65
C LEU A 76 -7.27 9.76 -4.12
N ALA A 77 -8.21 9.85 -5.05
CA ALA A 77 -8.77 11.13 -5.50
C ALA A 77 -9.46 11.86 -4.34
N PHE A 78 -10.25 11.14 -3.54
CA PHE A 78 -10.88 11.68 -2.34
C PHE A 78 -9.84 12.19 -1.34
N ASN A 79 -8.77 11.42 -1.12
CA ASN A 79 -7.67 11.81 -0.24
C ASN A 79 -6.91 13.05 -0.77
N LEU A 80 -6.72 13.14 -2.08
CA LEU A 80 -6.06 14.29 -2.71
C LEU A 80 -6.87 15.59 -2.51
N LEU A 81 -8.21 15.49 -2.50
CA LEU A 81 -9.11 16.64 -2.32
C LEU A 81 -9.29 17.02 -0.84
N PHE A 82 -9.50 16.03 0.03
CA PHE A 82 -9.91 16.23 1.43
C PHE A 82 -8.82 15.85 2.45
N GLY A 83 -7.65 15.39 2.00
CA GLY A 83 -6.58 14.97 2.88
C GLY A 83 -5.98 16.12 3.68
N VAL A 84 -5.68 15.85 4.94
CA VAL A 84 -4.99 16.74 5.86
C VAL A 84 -3.50 16.42 5.83
N GLU A 85 -2.68 17.46 5.85
CA GLU A 85 -1.22 17.31 5.90
C GLU A 85 -0.79 16.92 7.31
N LYS A 86 -0.17 15.74 7.45
CA LYS A 86 0.50 15.27 8.66
C LYS A 86 1.90 14.81 8.31
N PHE A 87 2.89 15.24 9.09
CA PHE A 87 4.30 14.89 8.88
C PHE A 87 4.83 15.19 7.47
N GLY A 88 4.31 16.28 6.86
CA GLY A 88 4.73 16.73 5.53
C GLY A 88 4.19 15.91 4.36
N ALA A 89 3.23 14.99 4.58
CA ALA A 89 2.49 14.27 3.55
C ALA A 89 0.99 14.48 3.71
N ARG A 90 0.29 14.66 2.58
CA ARG A 90 -1.16 14.91 2.57
C ARG A 90 -1.92 13.61 2.37
N ASN A 91 -1.83 12.70 3.34
CA ASN A 91 -2.30 11.33 3.21
C ASN A 91 -3.24 10.85 4.33
N TRP A 92 -3.68 11.76 5.21
CA TRP A 92 -4.58 11.44 6.32
C TRP A 92 -5.95 12.09 6.14
N ILE A 93 -7.00 11.37 6.51
CA ILE A 93 -8.37 11.91 6.63
C ILE A 93 -8.78 11.83 8.09
N GLN A 94 -9.36 12.94 8.59
CA GLN A 94 -9.91 13.00 9.93
C GLN A 94 -11.43 13.05 9.86
N LEU A 95 -12.08 12.06 10.47
CA LEU A 95 -13.53 11.97 10.58
C LEU A 95 -13.92 11.75 12.05
N GLY A 96 -14.57 12.73 12.66
CA GLY A 96 -15.14 12.57 14.02
C GLY A 96 -14.16 12.13 15.10
N GLY A 97 -12.87 12.59 15.05
CA GLY A 97 -11.85 12.21 16.05
C GLY A 97 -11.10 10.91 15.72
N VAL A 98 -11.42 10.26 14.61
CA VAL A 98 -10.65 9.12 14.08
C VAL A 98 -9.87 9.56 12.86
N SER A 99 -8.57 9.28 12.84
CA SER A 99 -7.71 9.50 11.67
C SER A 99 -7.49 8.18 10.96
N PHE A 100 -7.69 8.13 9.66
CA PHE A 100 -7.32 6.96 8.87
C PHE A 100 -6.57 7.39 7.60
N GLN A 101 -5.78 6.49 7.09
CA GLN A 101 -4.98 6.70 5.89
C GLN A 101 -5.59 5.89 4.74
N PRO A 102 -6.22 6.53 3.73
CA PRO A 102 -6.87 5.82 2.63
C PRO A 102 -5.91 4.93 1.82
N SER A 103 -4.64 5.28 1.73
CA SER A 103 -3.63 4.48 1.01
C SER A 103 -3.47 3.06 1.59
N GLU A 104 -3.82 2.82 2.86
CA GLU A 104 -3.83 1.47 3.45
C GLU A 104 -4.87 0.57 2.77
N PHE A 105 -6.07 1.11 2.54
CA PHE A 105 -7.12 0.39 1.80
C PHE A 105 -6.78 0.24 0.33
N VAL A 106 -6.14 1.26 -0.27
CA VAL A 106 -5.69 1.20 -1.66
C VAL A 106 -4.64 0.10 -1.86
N LYS A 107 -3.78 -0.19 -0.87
CA LYS A 107 -2.86 -1.34 -0.93
C LYS A 107 -3.60 -2.64 -1.12
N VAL A 108 -4.68 -2.86 -0.37
CA VAL A 108 -5.51 -4.07 -0.50
C VAL A 108 -6.14 -4.14 -1.89
N CYS A 109 -6.72 -3.04 -2.37
CA CYS A 109 -7.29 -2.95 -3.73
C CYS A 109 -6.22 -3.25 -4.80
N PHE A 110 -5.03 -2.70 -4.65
CA PHE A 110 -3.93 -2.88 -5.59
C PHE A 110 -3.47 -4.34 -5.69
N ILE A 111 -3.24 -4.98 -4.55
CA ILE A 111 -2.85 -6.39 -4.49
C ILE A 111 -3.97 -7.27 -5.07
N TYR A 112 -5.24 -6.95 -4.78
CA TYR A 112 -6.37 -7.66 -5.34
C TYR A 112 -6.42 -7.57 -6.87
N VAL A 113 -6.28 -6.35 -7.43
CA VAL A 113 -6.24 -6.12 -8.88
C VAL A 113 -5.05 -6.85 -9.51
N GLY A 114 -3.88 -6.79 -8.89
CA GLY A 114 -2.68 -7.51 -9.34
C GLY A 114 -2.87 -9.02 -9.35
N ALA A 115 -3.31 -9.61 -8.25
CA ALA A 115 -3.54 -11.05 -8.12
C ALA A 115 -4.59 -11.56 -9.11
N SER A 116 -5.69 -10.84 -9.28
CA SER A 116 -6.75 -11.21 -10.24
C SER A 116 -6.33 -11.03 -11.71
N THR A 117 -5.33 -10.18 -11.98
CA THR A 117 -4.74 -10.00 -13.31
C THR A 117 -3.79 -11.15 -13.64
N LEU A 118 -3.03 -11.65 -12.64
CA LEU A 118 -2.14 -12.80 -12.79
C LEU A 118 -2.88 -14.08 -13.20
N SER A 119 -4.08 -14.31 -12.68
CA SER A 119 -4.88 -15.51 -12.97
C SER A 119 -5.35 -15.60 -14.43
N ARG A 120 -5.24 -14.51 -15.20
CA ARG A 120 -5.64 -14.42 -16.62
C ARG A 120 -4.46 -14.21 -17.54
N LEU A 121 -3.76 -15.29 -17.80
CA LEU A 121 -2.48 -15.39 -18.51
C LEU A 121 -2.44 -14.85 -19.96
N MET A 122 -3.58 -14.50 -20.60
CA MET A 122 -3.59 -14.44 -22.07
C MET A 122 -3.82 -13.06 -22.71
N ALA A 123 -4.29 -12.04 -22.00
CA ALA A 123 -4.60 -10.77 -22.67
C ALA A 123 -3.58 -9.68 -22.38
N LYS A 124 -2.78 -9.31 -23.36
CA LYS A 124 -1.87 -8.16 -23.34
C LYS A 124 -2.57 -6.87 -22.82
N ARG A 125 -3.84 -6.70 -23.15
CA ARG A 125 -4.68 -5.59 -22.70
C ARG A 125 -4.76 -5.47 -21.15
N ASN A 126 -4.88 -6.59 -20.45
CA ASN A 126 -4.99 -6.59 -18.98
C ASN A 126 -3.69 -6.16 -18.31
N ILE A 127 -2.54 -6.44 -18.93
CA ILE A 127 -1.22 -6.00 -18.44
C ILE A 127 -1.10 -4.49 -18.58
N VAL A 128 -1.42 -3.97 -19.77
CA VAL A 128 -1.33 -2.53 -20.04
C VAL A 128 -2.24 -1.76 -19.07
N LEU A 129 -3.45 -2.26 -18.82
CA LEU A 129 -4.37 -1.66 -17.85
C LEU A 129 -3.81 -1.70 -16.43
N PHE A 130 -3.14 -2.78 -16.03
CA PHE A 130 -2.52 -2.87 -14.70
C PHE A 130 -1.30 -1.94 -14.57
N ILE A 131 -0.49 -1.81 -15.63
CA ILE A 131 0.62 -0.84 -15.66
C ILE A 131 0.09 0.58 -15.55
N ALA A 132 -0.94 0.92 -16.33
CA ALA A 132 -1.58 2.24 -16.28
C ALA A 132 -2.18 2.54 -14.90
N TYR A 133 -2.87 1.56 -14.30
CA TYR A 133 -3.40 1.65 -12.94
C TYR A 133 -2.32 1.91 -11.90
N SER A 134 -1.20 1.16 -11.99
CA SER A 134 -0.06 1.33 -11.09
C SER A 134 0.60 2.71 -11.24
N ALA A 135 0.73 3.18 -12.48
CA ALA A 135 1.29 4.49 -12.78
C ALA A 135 0.41 5.62 -12.21
N VAL A 136 -0.92 5.51 -12.34
CA VAL A 136 -1.86 6.49 -11.78
C VAL A 136 -1.76 6.53 -10.25
N ILE A 137 -1.72 5.37 -9.58
CA ILE A 137 -1.56 5.31 -8.12
C ILE A 137 -0.25 5.96 -7.70
N CYS A 138 0.87 5.60 -8.31
CA CYS A 138 2.18 6.19 -7.99
C CYS A 138 2.20 7.71 -8.23
N ALA A 139 1.57 8.18 -9.30
CA ALA A 139 1.45 9.61 -9.59
C ALA A 139 0.62 10.35 -8.52
N CYS A 140 -0.52 9.79 -8.11
CA CYS A 140 -1.34 10.35 -7.02
C CYS A 140 -0.56 10.43 -5.70
N LEU A 141 0.17 9.36 -5.34
CA LEU A 141 0.98 9.32 -4.12
C LEU A 141 2.14 10.33 -4.17
N ALA A 142 2.76 10.50 -5.34
CA ALA A 142 3.79 11.51 -5.55
C ALA A 142 3.24 12.93 -5.38
N LEU A 143 2.04 13.22 -5.91
CA LEU A 143 1.34 14.50 -5.71
C LEU A 143 1.00 14.76 -4.23
N MET A 144 0.69 13.71 -3.47
CA MET A 144 0.45 13.77 -2.02
C MET A 144 1.75 13.85 -1.19
N LYS A 145 2.91 13.83 -1.83
CA LYS A 145 4.24 13.80 -1.21
C LYS A 145 4.47 12.55 -0.33
N ASP A 146 3.74 11.46 -0.60
CA ASP A 146 3.85 10.20 0.12
C ASP A 146 4.75 9.21 -0.63
N PHE A 147 6.04 9.55 -0.68
CA PHE A 147 7.03 8.74 -1.40
C PHE A 147 7.26 7.38 -0.74
N GLY A 148 7.13 7.29 0.59
CA GLY A 148 7.29 6.03 1.32
C GLY A 148 6.25 4.99 0.86
N THR A 149 5.00 5.38 0.81
CA THR A 149 3.92 4.53 0.31
C THR A 149 4.08 4.25 -1.19
N ALA A 150 4.51 5.23 -1.99
CA ALA A 150 4.76 5.03 -3.43
C ALA A 150 5.82 3.94 -3.71
N ILE A 151 6.89 3.88 -2.92
CA ILE A 151 7.90 2.82 -3.01
C ILE A 151 7.29 1.44 -2.73
N ILE A 152 6.42 1.32 -1.73
CA ILE A 152 5.75 0.05 -1.40
C ILE A 152 4.90 -0.44 -2.60
N PHE A 153 4.12 0.46 -3.21
CA PHE A 153 3.33 0.13 -4.40
C PHE A 153 4.21 -0.26 -5.58
N PHE A 154 5.33 0.44 -5.75
CA PHE A 154 6.27 0.14 -6.81
C PHE A 154 6.93 -1.23 -6.63
N VAL A 155 7.38 -1.56 -5.43
CA VAL A 155 7.95 -2.90 -5.12
C VAL A 155 6.88 -3.98 -5.33
N ALA A 156 5.65 -3.77 -4.87
CA ALA A 156 4.55 -4.70 -5.11
C ALA A 156 4.27 -4.89 -6.61
N PHE A 157 4.29 -3.80 -7.39
CA PHE A 157 4.19 -3.86 -8.84
C PHE A 157 5.32 -4.70 -9.48
N LEU A 158 6.57 -4.50 -9.05
CA LEU A 158 7.72 -5.28 -9.55
C LEU A 158 7.56 -6.76 -9.26
N VAL A 159 7.15 -7.11 -8.05
CA VAL A 159 6.90 -8.52 -7.68
C VAL A 159 5.82 -9.14 -8.56
N ILE A 160 4.69 -8.45 -8.72
CA ILE A 160 3.58 -8.92 -9.56
C ILE A 160 4.02 -9.05 -11.02
N ALA A 161 4.76 -8.08 -11.55
CA ALA A 161 5.28 -8.08 -12.91
C ALA A 161 6.27 -9.22 -13.13
N PHE A 162 7.11 -9.51 -12.15
CA PHE A 162 8.04 -10.65 -12.20
C PHE A 162 7.32 -12.00 -12.18
N LEU A 163 6.42 -12.20 -11.23
CA LEU A 163 5.64 -13.43 -11.14
C LEU A 163 4.88 -13.72 -12.44
N ARG A 164 4.59 -12.68 -13.20
CA ARG A 164 3.93 -12.81 -14.50
C ARG A 164 4.88 -13.04 -15.66
N SER A 165 5.95 -12.26 -15.77
CA SER A 165 6.85 -12.29 -16.93
C SER A 165 7.88 -13.39 -16.86
N GLY A 166 8.28 -13.80 -15.64
CA GLY A 166 9.41 -14.70 -15.42
C GLY A 166 10.75 -14.17 -15.93
N ASN A 167 10.78 -12.90 -16.42
CA ASN A 167 11.94 -12.32 -17.09
C ASN A 167 12.61 -11.26 -16.22
N PHE A 168 13.84 -11.53 -15.81
CA PHE A 168 14.65 -10.60 -15.03
C PHE A 168 14.98 -9.29 -15.77
N ALA A 169 15.07 -9.31 -17.10
CA ALA A 169 15.35 -8.12 -17.88
C ALA A 169 14.23 -7.06 -17.73
N THR A 170 12.97 -7.48 -17.62
CA THR A 170 11.83 -6.58 -17.38
C THR A 170 11.96 -5.88 -16.03
N ILE A 171 12.41 -6.61 -15.01
CA ILE A 171 12.64 -6.03 -13.67
C ILE A 171 13.82 -5.07 -13.70
N ALA A 172 14.94 -5.47 -14.29
CA ALA A 172 16.11 -4.63 -14.40
C ALA A 172 15.79 -3.31 -15.10
N LEU A 173 15.02 -3.35 -16.21
CA LEU A 173 14.55 -2.17 -16.93
C LEU A 173 13.64 -1.30 -16.05
N ALA A 174 12.69 -1.89 -15.32
CA ALA A 174 11.79 -1.15 -14.44
C ALA A 174 12.55 -0.50 -13.26
N ILE A 175 13.51 -1.19 -12.67
CA ILE A 175 14.37 -0.64 -11.60
C ILE A 175 15.24 0.50 -12.17
N ALA A 176 15.83 0.34 -13.35
CA ALA A 176 16.62 1.38 -13.98
C ALA A 176 15.79 2.63 -14.30
N ALA A 177 14.59 2.45 -14.87
CA ALA A 177 13.67 3.55 -15.18
C ALA A 177 13.23 4.29 -13.90
N THR A 178 12.97 3.56 -12.83
CA THR A 178 12.58 4.16 -11.54
C THR A 178 13.75 4.82 -10.84
N GLY A 179 14.94 4.24 -10.90
CA GLY A 179 16.16 4.88 -10.41
C GLY A 179 16.41 6.22 -11.11
N PHE A 180 16.25 6.24 -12.43
CA PHE A 180 16.36 7.47 -13.21
C PHE A 180 15.28 8.50 -12.81
N ALA A 181 14.01 8.08 -12.70
CA ALA A 181 12.93 8.93 -12.23
C ALA A 181 13.18 9.44 -10.79
N GLY A 182 13.71 8.60 -9.90
CA GLY A 182 14.10 8.98 -8.54
C GLY A 182 15.17 10.06 -8.51
N VAL A 183 16.19 9.94 -9.34
CA VAL A 183 17.24 10.97 -9.49
C VAL A 183 16.64 12.28 -9.97
N LEU A 184 15.73 12.26 -10.94
CA LEU A 184 15.03 13.47 -11.41
C LEU A 184 14.20 14.11 -10.29
N VAL A 185 13.46 13.29 -9.51
CA VAL A 185 12.66 13.77 -8.37
C VAL A 185 13.55 14.44 -7.33
N LEU A 186 14.68 13.84 -6.97
CA LEU A 186 15.63 14.42 -6.02
C LEU A 186 16.27 15.71 -6.54
N ARG A 187 16.46 15.82 -7.85
CA ARG A 187 17.07 16.99 -8.47
C ARG A 187 16.11 18.18 -8.58
N PHE A 188 14.83 17.92 -8.85
CA PHE A 188 13.82 18.97 -9.13
C PHE A 188 12.90 19.27 -7.96
N LEU A 189 12.80 18.38 -6.95
CA LEU A 189 11.92 18.54 -5.80
C LEU A 189 12.70 18.71 -4.49
N PRO A 190 12.91 19.95 -4.01
CA PRO A 190 13.69 20.23 -2.79
C PRO A 190 13.17 19.47 -1.56
N TYR A 191 11.86 19.27 -1.48
CA TYR A 191 11.23 18.52 -0.40
C TYR A 191 11.68 17.05 -0.31
N ALA A 192 11.81 16.37 -1.45
CA ALA A 192 12.31 15.00 -1.49
C ALA A 192 13.78 14.94 -1.06
N ARG A 193 14.58 15.89 -1.51
CA ARG A 193 15.98 16.02 -1.16
C ARG A 193 16.18 16.22 0.35
N ASN A 194 15.46 17.12 0.97
CA ASN A 194 15.55 17.39 2.41
C ASN A 194 15.20 16.15 3.26
N ARG A 195 14.26 15.31 2.82
CA ARG A 195 13.98 14.04 3.50
C ARG A 195 15.12 13.03 3.39
N PHE A 196 15.81 12.98 2.26
CA PHE A 196 16.96 12.11 2.08
C PHE A 196 18.17 12.60 2.86
N GLU A 197 18.41 13.91 2.93
CA GLU A 197 19.49 14.51 3.72
C GLU A 197 19.27 14.31 5.24
N ALA A 198 18.01 14.29 5.68
CA ALA A 198 17.66 13.95 7.06
C ALA A 198 17.87 12.46 7.40
N TRP A 199 17.94 11.61 6.40
CA TRP A 199 18.15 10.16 6.54
C TRP A 199 19.66 9.91 6.83
N GLY A 200 19.99 9.62 8.05
CA GLY A 200 21.37 9.50 8.53
C GLY A 200 21.75 10.52 9.61
N HIS A 201 20.91 11.56 9.79
CA HIS A 201 21.11 12.60 10.79
C HIS A 201 19.93 12.68 11.76
N VAL A 202 19.41 11.53 12.19
CA VAL A 202 18.21 11.43 13.05
C VAL A 202 18.35 12.22 14.35
N CYS A 203 19.58 12.35 14.88
CA CYS A 203 19.84 13.12 16.08
C CYS A 203 19.62 14.62 15.93
N LEU A 204 19.78 15.18 14.73
CA LEU A 204 19.56 16.62 14.49
C LEU A 204 18.07 16.97 14.40
N LEU A 205 17.22 16.02 14.03
CA LEU A 205 15.76 16.21 13.99
C LEU A 205 15.12 16.18 15.38
N TYR A 206 15.73 15.49 16.35
CA TYR A 206 15.25 15.42 17.73
C TYR A 206 15.61 16.67 18.57
N THR A 207 16.55 17.48 18.12
CA THR A 207 16.99 18.71 18.80
C THR A 207 16.38 19.97 18.21
N SER A 208 15.63 19.90 17.12
CA SER A 208 14.88 21.02 16.57
C SER A 208 13.64 21.25 17.43
N PRO A 209 13.47 22.44 18.07
CA PRO A 209 12.24 22.77 18.78
C PRO A 209 11.08 22.69 17.80
N SER A 210 10.04 21.94 18.18
CA SER A 210 8.77 21.89 17.46
C SER A 210 8.23 23.32 17.34
N PRO A 211 7.84 23.77 16.13
CA PRO A 211 7.11 25.02 15.99
C PRO A 211 5.75 24.97 16.68
#